data_b4946d40d74b789223b2a2e95e21ef69
#
_entry.id   b4946d40d74b789223b2a2e95e21ef69
#
_cell.length_a   1.000
_cell.length_b   1.000
_cell.length_c   1.000
_cell.angle_alpha   90.00
_cell.angle_beta   90.00
_cell.angle_gamma   90.00
#
_symmetry.space_group_name_H-M   'P 1'
#
loop_
_entity.id
_entity.type
_entity.pdbx_description
1 polymer ?
#
loop_
_entity_poly.entity_id
_entity_poly.type
_entity_poly.pdbx_seq_one_letter_code
_entity_poly.pdbx_strand_id
1 'polypeptide(L)'
;PTLLEASGLSTPKQMDGRSFWQLAKGKSIPWRDYVLYEYFWERNYPHTPTMHAVRGERFKYIRYHGLWDTDELYDLQNDPHETNNLIFELKHKETATKLNKRLFDLLAESGGTTLRLAPDRGPTFPKRHPDLSEASDFPVQFYGTSE
;
A
#
# COMPACT_ATOMS: atom_id res chain seq x y z
N PRO A 1 -21.71 0.78 -8.95
CA PRO A 1 -22.68 -0.13 -8.28
C PRO A 1 -23.74 0.62 -7.46
N THR A 2 -23.33 1.59 -6.59
CA THR A 2 -24.24 2.26 -5.65
C THR A 2 -25.41 3.00 -6.32
N LEU A 3 -25.12 3.77 -7.38
CA LEU A 3 -26.17 4.47 -8.13
C LEU A 3 -27.11 3.52 -8.86
N LEU A 4 -26.58 2.42 -9.40
CA LEU A 4 -27.42 1.39 -10.02
C LEU A 4 -28.37 0.76 -9.01
N GLU A 5 -27.86 0.35 -7.85
CA GLU A 5 -28.71 -0.20 -6.78
C GLU A 5 -29.75 0.81 -6.29
N ALA A 6 -29.36 2.10 -6.12
CA ALA A 6 -30.28 3.16 -5.72
C ALA A 6 -31.42 3.37 -6.73
N SER A 7 -31.16 3.14 -8.02
CA SER A 7 -32.12 3.21 -9.13
C SER A 7 -32.88 1.91 -9.36
N GLY A 8 -32.67 0.87 -8.54
CA GLY A 8 -33.31 -0.43 -8.69
C GLY A 8 -32.73 -1.30 -9.82
N LEU A 9 -31.56 -0.94 -10.33
CA LEU A 9 -30.88 -1.67 -11.38
C LEU A 9 -29.84 -2.65 -10.81
N SER A 10 -29.62 -3.76 -11.49
CA SER A 10 -28.59 -4.72 -11.12
C SER A 10 -27.20 -4.21 -11.49
N THR A 11 -26.20 -4.51 -10.63
CA THR A 11 -24.80 -4.21 -10.92
C THR A 11 -24.24 -5.21 -11.93
N PRO A 12 -23.68 -4.77 -13.06
CA PRO A 12 -22.98 -5.64 -14.01
C PRO A 12 -21.81 -6.39 -13.35
N LYS A 13 -21.60 -7.65 -13.74
CA LYS A 13 -20.58 -8.53 -13.12
C LYS A 13 -19.15 -8.05 -13.32
N GLN A 14 -18.90 -7.28 -14.38
CA GLN A 14 -17.59 -6.71 -14.71
C GLN A 14 -17.20 -5.47 -13.88
N MET A 15 -18.05 -5.04 -12.98
CA MET A 15 -17.74 -3.93 -12.08
C MET A 15 -17.06 -4.43 -10.81
N ASP A 16 -15.83 -4.00 -10.57
CA ASP A 16 -15.04 -4.38 -9.37
C ASP A 16 -15.55 -3.74 -8.09
N GLY A 17 -16.21 -2.60 -8.20
CA GLY A 17 -16.73 -1.87 -7.05
C GLY A 17 -17.89 -2.57 -6.35
N ARG A 18 -18.05 -2.32 -5.06
CA ARG A 18 -19.18 -2.80 -4.25
C ARG A 18 -20.10 -1.65 -3.88
N SER A 19 -21.41 -1.87 -3.96
CA SER A 19 -22.40 -0.87 -3.55
C SER A 19 -22.38 -0.64 -2.05
N PHE A 20 -22.36 0.60 -1.63
CA PHE A 20 -22.56 1.02 -0.25
C PHE A 20 -23.97 1.59 0.03
N TRP A 21 -24.92 1.40 -0.89
CA TRP A 21 -26.26 1.97 -0.78
C TRP A 21 -26.98 1.56 0.51
N GLN A 22 -26.83 0.31 0.93
CA GLN A 22 -27.46 -0.17 2.17
C GLN A 22 -26.84 0.51 3.41
N LEU A 23 -25.51 0.75 3.41
CA LEU A 23 -24.83 1.52 4.46
C LEU A 23 -25.32 2.96 4.49
N ALA A 24 -25.47 3.59 3.32
CA ALA A 24 -26.00 4.96 3.22
C ALA A 24 -27.44 5.08 3.76
N LYS A 25 -28.21 3.98 3.75
CA LYS A 25 -29.54 3.91 4.38
C LYS A 25 -29.49 3.53 5.87
N GLY A 26 -28.32 3.51 6.49
CA GLY A 26 -28.13 3.18 7.90
C GLY A 26 -28.23 1.68 8.23
N LYS A 27 -28.23 0.79 7.23
CA LYS A 27 -28.25 -0.65 7.48
C LYS A 27 -26.86 -1.17 7.83
N SER A 28 -26.78 -2.05 8.82
CA SER A 28 -25.55 -2.81 9.11
C SER A 28 -25.45 -3.98 8.14
N ILE A 29 -24.39 -3.99 7.34
CA ILE A 29 -24.06 -5.08 6.42
C ILE A 29 -22.58 -5.42 6.56
N PRO A 30 -22.17 -6.67 6.27
CA PRO A 30 -20.75 -7.00 6.18
C PRO A 30 -20.07 -6.09 5.16
N TRP A 31 -18.98 -5.44 5.57
CA TRP A 31 -18.24 -4.54 4.71
C TRP A 31 -16.77 -4.98 4.64
N ARG A 32 -15.99 -4.35 3.75
CA ARG A 32 -14.57 -4.62 3.64
C ARG A 32 -13.81 -4.06 4.85
N ASP A 33 -12.86 -4.84 5.38
CA ASP A 33 -11.98 -4.39 6.46
C ASP A 33 -10.81 -3.56 5.94
N TYR A 34 -10.48 -3.73 4.65
CA TYR A 34 -9.35 -3.07 4.00
C TYR A 34 -9.72 -2.52 2.64
N VAL A 35 -9.07 -1.42 2.28
CA VAL A 35 -9.08 -0.85 0.93
C VAL A 35 -7.69 -1.02 0.35
N LEU A 36 -7.60 -1.59 -0.86
CA LEU A 36 -6.39 -1.63 -1.67
C LEU A 36 -6.33 -0.37 -2.52
N TYR A 37 -5.16 0.27 -2.56
CA TYR A 37 -4.82 1.34 -3.46
C TYR A 37 -3.63 0.92 -4.31
N GLU A 38 -3.71 1.20 -5.61
CA GLU A 38 -2.69 0.87 -6.60
C GLU A 38 -2.33 2.13 -7.38
N TYR A 39 -1.04 2.42 -7.48
CA TYR A 39 -0.50 3.46 -8.35
C TYR A 39 0.66 2.90 -9.15
N PHE A 40 0.59 3.04 -10.45
CA PHE A 40 1.61 2.56 -11.36
C PHE A 40 2.44 3.72 -11.90
N TRP A 41 3.73 3.47 -12.05
CA TRP A 41 4.65 4.44 -12.65
C TRP A 41 4.13 4.94 -13.99
N GLU A 42 4.20 6.25 -14.19
CA GLU A 42 3.80 6.90 -15.42
C GLU A 42 5.01 7.58 -16.08
N ARG A 43 5.10 7.45 -17.41
CA ARG A 43 6.22 8.04 -18.18
C ARG A 43 6.37 9.55 -17.97
N ASN A 44 5.27 10.26 -17.79
CA ASN A 44 5.27 11.71 -17.61
C ASN A 44 5.66 12.15 -16.19
N TYR A 45 5.75 11.19 -15.25
CA TYR A 45 6.12 11.40 -13.86
C TYR A 45 7.23 10.43 -13.44
N PRO A 46 8.44 10.55 -14.04
CA PRO A 46 9.48 9.54 -13.91
C PRO A 46 10.02 9.38 -12.47
N HIS A 47 9.77 10.36 -11.61
CA HIS A 47 10.20 10.32 -10.20
C HIS A 47 9.18 9.69 -9.26
N THR A 48 7.99 9.34 -9.76
CA THR A 48 6.94 8.73 -8.93
C THR A 48 7.05 7.21 -9.03
N PRO A 49 7.37 6.51 -7.93
CA PRO A 49 7.51 5.05 -7.97
C PRO A 49 6.16 4.36 -8.10
N THR A 50 6.15 3.14 -8.62
CA THR A 50 4.99 2.25 -8.48
C THR A 50 4.83 1.93 -6.99
N MET A 51 3.62 2.11 -6.48
CA MET A 51 3.31 1.82 -5.09
C MET A 51 1.95 1.16 -4.93
N HIS A 52 1.82 0.39 -3.88
CA HIS A 52 0.57 -0.19 -3.43
C HIS A 52 0.36 0.16 -1.97
N ALA A 53 -0.88 0.40 -1.59
CA ALA A 53 -1.20 0.65 -0.19
C ALA A 53 -2.40 -0.19 0.25
N VAL A 54 -2.38 -0.60 1.51
CA VAL A 54 -3.52 -1.19 2.19
C VAL A 54 -3.90 -0.30 3.37
N ARG A 55 -5.17 0.10 3.40
CA ARG A 55 -5.74 0.92 4.47
C ARG A 55 -6.83 0.13 5.18
N GLY A 56 -6.60 -0.13 6.46
CA GLY A 56 -7.63 -0.62 7.39
C GLY A 56 -8.28 0.54 8.17
N GLU A 57 -9.00 0.20 9.22
CA GLU A 57 -9.63 1.20 10.09
C GLU A 57 -8.59 2.03 10.85
N ARG A 58 -7.58 1.37 11.42
CA ARG A 58 -6.56 2.03 12.24
C ARG A 58 -5.24 2.27 11.52
N PHE A 59 -4.75 1.30 10.76
CA PHE A 59 -3.43 1.39 10.14
C PHE A 59 -3.51 1.50 8.62
N LYS A 60 -2.59 2.31 8.05
CA LYS A 60 -2.28 2.35 6.63
C LYS A 60 -0.84 1.92 6.42
N TYR A 61 -0.64 1.00 5.49
CA TYR A 61 0.69 0.55 5.07
C TYR A 61 0.85 0.83 3.57
N ILE A 62 1.99 1.42 3.19
CA ILE A 62 2.34 1.73 1.81
C ILE A 62 3.62 0.99 1.48
N ARG A 63 3.58 0.26 0.37
CA ARG A 63 4.71 -0.43 -0.19
C ARG A 63 5.14 0.21 -1.50
N TYR A 64 6.39 0.58 -1.57
CA TYR A 64 7.03 1.04 -2.78
C TYR A 64 7.76 -0.11 -3.48
N HIS A 65 7.73 -0.12 -4.82
CA HIS A 65 8.38 -1.15 -5.63
C HIS A 65 9.70 -0.67 -6.28
N GLY A 66 10.20 0.49 -5.87
CA GLY A 66 11.52 0.99 -6.22
C GLY A 66 12.63 0.32 -5.41
N LEU A 67 13.87 0.44 -5.89
CA LEU A 67 15.02 -0.18 -5.23
C LEU A 67 15.42 0.53 -3.93
N TRP A 68 15.07 1.80 -3.80
CA TRP A 68 15.55 2.71 -2.75
C TRP A 68 14.47 3.15 -1.78
N ASP A 69 13.23 2.89 -2.13
CA ASP A 69 12.12 3.40 -1.36
C ASP A 69 11.91 2.57 -0.10
N THR A 70 11.73 3.26 1.01
CA THR A 70 11.35 2.68 2.29
C THR A 70 9.83 2.63 2.36
N ASP A 71 9.28 1.52 2.81
CA ASP A 71 7.85 1.39 3.07
C ASP A 71 7.39 2.37 4.15
N GLU A 72 6.08 2.62 4.20
CA GLU A 72 5.50 3.52 5.19
C GLU A 72 4.39 2.82 5.97
N LEU A 73 4.30 3.15 7.26
CA LEU A 73 3.25 2.68 8.16
C LEU A 73 2.74 3.84 9.00
N TYR A 74 1.42 4.05 9.00
CA TYR A 74 0.77 5.12 9.75
C TYR A 74 -0.36 4.58 10.64
N ASP A 75 -0.46 5.12 11.87
CA ASP A 75 -1.56 4.87 12.80
C ASP A 75 -2.60 5.99 12.67
N LEU A 76 -3.58 5.79 11.83
CA LEU A 76 -4.60 6.81 11.48
C LEU A 76 -5.46 7.24 12.67
N GLN A 77 -5.50 6.45 13.74
CA GLN A 77 -6.24 6.78 14.95
C GLN A 77 -5.49 7.81 15.80
N ASN A 78 -4.17 7.66 15.92
CA ASN A 78 -3.32 8.53 16.75
C ASN A 78 -2.61 9.62 15.94
N ASP A 79 -2.47 9.41 14.63
CA ASP A 79 -1.85 10.33 13.68
C ASP A 79 -2.69 10.42 12.39
N PRO A 80 -3.85 11.10 12.45
CA PRO A 80 -4.74 11.21 11.28
C PRO A 80 -4.15 12.03 10.13
N HIS A 81 -3.07 12.77 10.37
CA HIS A 81 -2.37 13.55 9.36
C HIS A 81 -1.15 12.84 8.76
N GLU A 82 -0.88 11.60 9.21
CA GLU A 82 0.19 10.76 8.66
C GLU A 82 1.57 11.44 8.68
N THR A 83 1.88 12.09 9.78
CA THR A 83 3.10 12.88 9.96
C THR A 83 4.28 12.07 10.49
N ASN A 84 4.02 10.87 11.05
CA ASN A 84 5.02 10.01 11.66
C ASN A 84 5.03 8.61 11.04
N ASN A 85 6.07 8.30 10.27
CA ASN A 85 6.24 6.98 9.66
C ASN A 85 6.73 5.95 10.71
N LEU A 86 5.84 5.07 11.15
CA LEU A 86 6.09 4.04 12.15
C LEU A 86 6.90 2.85 11.65
N ILE A 87 7.25 2.78 10.37
CA ILE A 87 8.04 1.67 9.81
C ILE A 87 9.42 1.54 10.46
N PHE A 88 9.92 2.62 11.04
CA PHE A 88 11.19 2.67 11.77
C PHE A 88 11.10 2.09 13.18
N GLU A 89 9.90 1.88 13.71
CA GLU A 89 9.70 1.45 15.08
C GLU A 89 9.55 -0.07 15.19
N LEU A 90 10.50 -0.72 15.89
CA LEU A 90 10.52 -2.19 16.05
C LEU A 90 9.23 -2.76 16.63
N LYS A 91 8.55 -2.02 17.52
CA LYS A 91 7.26 -2.44 18.12
C LYS A 91 6.15 -2.61 17.08
N HIS A 92 6.25 -1.96 15.90
CA HIS A 92 5.27 -2.04 14.83
C HIS A 92 5.64 -3.03 13.72
N LYS A 93 6.77 -3.74 13.84
CA LYS A 93 7.23 -4.72 12.84
C LYS A 93 6.19 -5.79 12.54
N GLU A 94 5.53 -6.32 13.56
CA GLU A 94 4.48 -7.33 13.37
C GLU A 94 3.29 -6.77 12.61
N THR A 95 2.85 -5.55 12.93
CA THR A 95 1.78 -4.85 12.23
C THR A 95 2.12 -4.64 10.76
N ALA A 96 3.32 -4.14 10.45
CA ALA A 96 3.78 -3.96 9.08
C ALA A 96 3.81 -5.29 8.32
N THR A 97 4.29 -6.37 8.95
CA THR A 97 4.33 -7.71 8.33
C THR A 97 2.92 -8.23 8.01
N LYS A 98 1.98 -8.08 8.93
CA LYS A 98 0.57 -8.47 8.70
C LYS A 98 -0.07 -7.68 7.57
N LEU A 99 0.14 -6.37 7.54
CA LEU A 99 -0.43 -5.51 6.49
C LEU A 99 0.23 -5.77 5.14
N ASN A 100 1.54 -6.02 5.08
CA ASN A 100 2.22 -6.43 3.86
C ASN A 100 1.62 -7.73 3.31
N LYS A 101 1.44 -8.74 4.17
CA LYS A 101 0.78 -9.98 3.75
C LYS A 101 -0.62 -9.71 3.21
N ARG A 102 -1.43 -8.92 3.92
CA ARG A 102 -2.80 -8.59 3.48
C ARG A 102 -2.83 -7.83 2.15
N LEU A 103 -1.86 -6.94 1.92
CA LEU A 103 -1.70 -6.23 0.65
C LEU A 103 -1.50 -7.22 -0.50
N PHE A 104 -0.58 -8.19 -0.36
CA PHE A 104 -0.34 -9.19 -1.40
C PHE A 104 -1.52 -10.15 -1.58
N ASP A 105 -2.23 -10.52 -0.51
CA ASP A 105 -3.46 -11.31 -0.59
C ASP A 105 -4.52 -10.55 -1.44
N LEU A 106 -4.72 -9.25 -1.19
CA LEU A 106 -5.65 -8.41 -1.95
C LEU A 106 -5.23 -8.24 -3.41
N LEU A 107 -3.94 -8.09 -3.68
CA LEU A 107 -3.41 -8.05 -5.05
C LEU A 107 -3.68 -9.36 -5.79
N ALA A 108 -3.50 -10.50 -5.13
CA ALA A 108 -3.81 -11.79 -5.71
C ALA A 108 -5.32 -11.95 -5.99
N GLU A 109 -6.17 -11.52 -5.06
CA GLU A 109 -7.63 -11.54 -5.19
C GLU A 109 -8.12 -10.66 -6.36
N SER A 110 -7.47 -9.52 -6.62
CA SER A 110 -7.84 -8.56 -7.69
C SER A 110 -7.20 -8.85 -9.04
N GLY A 111 -6.29 -9.81 -9.13
CA GLY A 111 -5.50 -10.07 -10.35
C GLY A 111 -4.33 -9.10 -10.56
N GLY A 112 -4.04 -8.23 -9.58
CA GLY A 112 -2.96 -7.23 -9.64
C GLY A 112 -1.55 -7.81 -9.68
N THR A 113 -1.39 -9.12 -9.44
CA THR A 113 -0.11 -9.83 -9.52
C THR A 113 0.39 -10.08 -10.95
N THR A 114 -0.41 -9.75 -11.97
CA THR A 114 -0.02 -9.89 -13.38
C THR A 114 1.08 -8.91 -13.81
N LEU A 115 1.22 -7.81 -13.10
CA LEU A 115 2.34 -6.89 -13.28
C LEU A 115 3.59 -7.46 -12.62
N ARG A 116 4.76 -7.21 -13.22
CA ARG A 116 6.06 -7.63 -12.66
C ARG A 116 6.37 -6.79 -11.43
N LEU A 117 5.77 -7.15 -10.31
CA LEU A 117 6.13 -6.60 -9.01
C LEU A 117 7.44 -7.22 -8.52
N ALA A 118 8.14 -6.49 -7.65
CA ALA A 118 9.24 -7.09 -6.90
C ALA A 118 8.71 -8.29 -6.09
N PRO A 119 9.48 -9.40 -5.99
CA PRO A 119 9.08 -10.53 -5.16
C PRO A 119 8.76 -10.08 -3.73
N ASP A 120 7.72 -10.66 -3.14
CA ASP A 120 7.42 -10.42 -1.74
C ASP A 120 8.52 -11.00 -0.86
N ARG A 121 9.33 -10.13 -0.30
CA ARG A 121 10.38 -10.44 0.69
C ARG A 121 10.01 -9.93 2.08
N GLY A 122 8.75 -9.63 2.29
CA GLY A 122 8.26 -8.95 3.48
C GLY A 122 8.39 -7.41 3.37
N PRO A 123 7.97 -6.70 4.43
CA PRO A 123 8.08 -5.24 4.47
C PRO A 123 9.52 -4.77 4.33
N THR A 124 9.71 -3.67 3.60
CA THR A 124 11.01 -3.03 3.50
C THR A 124 11.21 -2.11 4.71
N PHE A 125 12.08 -2.51 5.60
CA PHE A 125 12.48 -1.71 6.75
C PHE A 125 13.73 -0.89 6.40
N PRO A 126 13.91 0.29 7.04
CA PRO A 126 15.11 1.07 6.85
C PRO A 126 16.33 0.25 7.28
N LYS A 127 17.30 0.16 6.40
CA LYS A 127 18.58 -0.50 6.67
C LYS A 127 19.51 0.37 7.52
N ARG A 128 19.10 1.63 7.77
CA ARG A 128 19.86 2.62 8.51
C ARG A 128 19.19 2.96 9.81
N HIS A 129 19.98 2.97 10.84
CA HIS A 129 19.58 3.57 12.10
C HIS A 129 19.72 5.10 11.96
N PRO A 130 18.79 5.91 12.50
CA PRO A 130 18.89 7.37 12.47
C PRO A 130 20.22 7.91 13.01
N ASP A 131 20.83 7.19 13.96
CA ASP A 131 22.08 7.55 14.60
C ASP A 131 23.33 7.04 13.86
N LEU A 132 23.17 6.27 12.78
CA LEU A 132 24.29 5.85 11.95
C LEU A 132 24.55 6.90 10.90
N SER A 133 25.65 7.63 11.08
CA SER A 133 26.08 8.72 10.21
C SER A 133 26.64 8.28 8.86
N GLU A 134 26.71 6.98 8.60
CA GLU A 134 27.12 6.50 7.30
C GLU A 134 26.09 6.91 6.27
N ALA A 135 26.50 7.84 5.42
CA ALA A 135 25.77 8.21 4.23
C ALA A 135 25.38 6.95 3.46
N SER A 136 24.21 6.99 2.80
CA SER A 136 23.84 5.85 1.97
C SER A 136 24.84 5.76 0.84
N ASP A 137 25.81 4.91 1.06
CA ASP A 137 26.61 4.50 -0.07
C ASP A 137 25.68 3.78 -1.02
N PHE A 138 25.50 4.39 -2.18
CA PHE A 138 24.90 3.68 -3.29
C PHE A 138 25.74 2.44 -3.53
N PRO A 139 25.14 1.29 -3.81
CA PRO A 139 25.90 0.12 -4.18
C PRO A 139 26.89 0.48 -5.30
N VAL A 140 28.14 0.11 -5.13
CA VAL A 140 29.26 0.45 -6.03
C VAL A 140 28.93 0.11 -7.51
N GLN A 141 28.08 -0.88 -7.73
CA GLN A 141 27.62 -1.27 -9.07
C GLN A 141 26.81 -0.21 -9.83
N PHE A 142 26.38 0.86 -9.17
CA PHE A 142 25.69 1.98 -9.82
C PHE A 142 26.62 3.15 -10.17
N TYR A 143 27.81 3.17 -9.61
CA TYR A 143 28.86 4.04 -10.08
C TYR A 143 29.63 3.22 -11.13
N GLY A 144 29.37 3.49 -12.40
CA GLY A 144 30.20 2.93 -13.44
C GLY A 144 31.65 3.15 -13.04
N THR A 145 32.42 2.08 -12.87
CA THR A 145 33.88 2.20 -12.81
C THR A 145 34.29 2.84 -14.10
N SER A 146 34.60 4.15 -14.06
CA SER A 146 35.36 4.81 -15.12
C SER A 146 36.74 4.18 -15.11
N GLU A 147 36.96 3.19 -15.97
CA GLU A 147 38.28 2.88 -16.49
C GLU A 147 38.65 3.90 -17.55
#